data_fa056eb6586d4a8be1761378dfea2abb
#
_entry.id   fa056eb6586d4a8be1761378dfea2abb
#
_cell.length_a   1.000
_cell.length_b   1.000
_cell.length_c   1.000
_cell.angle_alpha   90.00
_cell.angle_beta   90.00
_cell.angle_gamma   90.00
#
_symmetry.space_group_name_H-M   'P 1'
#
loop_
_entity.id
_entity.type
_entity.pdbx_description
1 polymer ?
#
loop_
_entity_poly.entity_id
_entity_poly.type
_entity_poly.pdbx_seq_one_letter_code
_entity_poly.pdbx_strand_id
1 'polypeptide(L)'
;SAASDVYKRQIQKVVEDFFGKVPSKGVNPDEVVAIGAAIQGGVLTGEVKDVLLLDVTPLSLGIETLGGVMTKLIEANTTIPTRKSEVFSTAADNQPSVEINVCQGERPLARDNKSIGRFHLDGIPAAPRGVPQIEVTFDIDANGILNVSAKDKGTGKEQKIRIEASSGLTEQEIQRMRDEAKANEAKDKEEKERIDKINAADSNIFATEKQLKEYGDKLPADKKAAIETALGKLKEAHKNADVAAIDTALAELNAAWQAASQDIYACLLYTSPS
;
A
#
# COMPACT_ATOMS: atom_id res chain seq x y z
N SER A 1 -11.21 13.45 -49.58
CA SER A 1 -12.32 12.72 -50.21
C SER A 1 -13.54 12.82 -49.29
N ALA A 2 -14.76 12.88 -49.89
CA ALA A 2 -16.01 13.07 -49.15
C ALA A 2 -16.21 12.09 -47.96
N ALA A 3 -15.72 10.88 -48.05
CA ALA A 3 -15.77 9.86 -46.99
C ALA A 3 -14.93 10.27 -45.76
N SER A 4 -13.77 10.87 -45.94
CA SER A 4 -12.91 11.34 -44.86
C SER A 4 -13.54 12.50 -44.10
N ASP A 5 -14.25 13.40 -44.80
CA ASP A 5 -14.89 14.55 -44.16
C ASP A 5 -16.17 14.18 -43.40
N VAL A 6 -16.88 13.15 -43.86
CA VAL A 6 -18.04 12.59 -43.11
C VAL A 6 -17.57 11.93 -41.81
N TYR A 7 -16.47 11.15 -41.85
CA TYR A 7 -15.92 10.51 -40.68
C TYR A 7 -15.40 11.53 -39.63
N LYS A 8 -14.70 12.57 -40.09
CA LYS A 8 -14.24 13.66 -39.20
C LYS A 8 -15.40 14.39 -38.51
N ARG A 9 -16.52 14.62 -39.21
CA ARG A 9 -17.71 15.27 -38.61
C ARG A 9 -18.40 14.39 -37.58
N GLN A 10 -18.46 13.08 -37.80
CA GLN A 10 -19.03 12.12 -36.84
C GLN A 10 -18.24 12.09 -35.55
N ILE A 11 -16.90 12.04 -35.62
CA ILE A 11 -16.02 12.08 -34.43
C ILE A 11 -16.20 13.41 -33.68
N GLN A 12 -16.23 14.54 -34.37
CA GLN A 12 -16.46 15.85 -33.74
C GLN A 12 -17.78 15.89 -32.97
N LYS A 13 -18.85 15.32 -33.57
CA LYS A 13 -20.17 15.30 -32.94
C LYS A 13 -20.15 14.41 -31.69
N VAL A 14 -19.53 13.24 -31.72
CA VAL A 14 -19.38 12.36 -30.56
C VAL A 14 -18.63 13.06 -29.44
N VAL A 15 -17.54 13.77 -29.74
CA VAL A 15 -16.76 14.53 -28.76
C VAL A 15 -17.62 15.69 -28.17
N GLU A 16 -18.36 16.41 -29.02
CA GLU A 16 -19.24 17.48 -28.56
C GLU A 16 -20.36 16.95 -27.66
N ASP A 17 -20.99 15.85 -28.06
CA ASP A 17 -22.05 15.20 -27.27
C ASP A 17 -21.54 14.69 -25.92
N PHE A 18 -20.31 14.17 -25.87
CA PHE A 18 -19.71 13.62 -24.65
C PHE A 18 -19.25 14.71 -23.67
N PHE A 19 -18.56 15.75 -24.17
CA PHE A 19 -17.99 16.80 -23.31
C PHE A 19 -18.87 18.04 -23.15
N GLY A 20 -19.99 18.16 -23.89
CA GLY A 20 -20.85 19.31 -23.89
C GLY A 20 -20.19 20.59 -24.44
N LYS A 21 -19.08 20.45 -25.18
CA LYS A 21 -18.28 21.54 -25.74
C LYS A 21 -17.88 21.24 -27.18
N VAL A 22 -17.94 22.26 -28.03
CA VAL A 22 -17.49 22.13 -29.41
C VAL A 22 -15.98 21.90 -29.45
N PRO A 23 -15.49 20.85 -30.18
CA PRO A 23 -14.07 20.60 -30.33
C PRO A 23 -13.34 21.78 -30.98
N SER A 24 -12.15 22.11 -30.45
CA SER A 24 -11.30 23.13 -31.05
C SER A 24 -10.85 22.72 -32.45
N LYS A 25 -10.96 23.65 -33.43
CA LYS A 25 -10.51 23.44 -34.81
C LYS A 25 -9.25 24.27 -35.13
N GLY A 26 -8.64 24.88 -34.09
CA GLY A 26 -7.53 25.81 -34.26
C GLY A 26 -6.18 25.16 -34.54
N VAL A 27 -6.07 23.82 -34.46
CA VAL A 27 -4.82 23.10 -34.66
C VAL A 27 -4.98 22.11 -35.82
N ASN A 28 -3.99 22.08 -36.72
CA ASN A 28 -3.94 21.11 -37.80
C ASN A 28 -3.68 19.70 -37.22
N PRO A 29 -4.53 18.68 -37.47
CA PRO A 29 -4.35 17.34 -36.96
C PRO A 29 -3.03 16.68 -37.33
N ASP A 30 -2.46 17.05 -38.48
CA ASP A 30 -1.21 16.48 -38.98
C ASP A 30 0.04 17.07 -38.28
N GLU A 31 -0.13 18.24 -37.63
CA GLU A 31 0.94 18.96 -36.93
C GLU A 31 0.78 18.94 -35.41
N VAL A 32 -0.35 18.49 -34.89
CA VAL A 32 -0.69 18.58 -33.46
C VAL A 32 0.32 17.91 -32.55
N VAL A 33 0.87 16.78 -33.00
CA VAL A 33 1.90 16.03 -32.24
C VAL A 33 3.21 16.82 -32.15
N ALA A 34 3.64 17.41 -33.29
CA ALA A 34 4.85 18.24 -33.34
C ALA A 34 4.71 19.52 -32.53
N ILE A 35 3.54 20.18 -32.60
CA ILE A 35 3.22 21.38 -31.80
C ILE A 35 3.20 21.02 -30.32
N GLY A 36 2.56 19.92 -29.93
CA GLY A 36 2.55 19.43 -28.55
C GLY A 36 3.94 19.13 -28.01
N ALA A 37 4.79 18.47 -28.80
CA ALA A 37 6.17 18.21 -28.44
C ALA A 37 7.01 19.49 -28.27
N ALA A 38 6.80 20.49 -29.13
CA ALA A 38 7.47 21.78 -29.05
C ALA A 38 7.03 22.55 -27.79
N ILE A 39 5.75 22.56 -27.45
CA ILE A 39 5.22 23.18 -26.22
C ILE A 39 5.80 22.46 -25.00
N GLN A 40 5.81 21.13 -24.98
CA GLN A 40 6.41 20.33 -23.89
C GLN A 40 7.89 20.69 -23.72
N GLY A 41 8.66 20.77 -24.81
CA GLY A 41 10.06 21.20 -24.79
C GLY A 41 10.20 22.61 -24.20
N GLY A 42 9.38 23.55 -24.61
CA GLY A 42 9.37 24.92 -24.08
C GLY A 42 9.01 25.02 -22.58
N VAL A 43 8.11 24.16 -22.09
CA VAL A 43 7.79 24.05 -20.65
C VAL A 43 8.99 23.49 -19.88
N LEU A 44 9.65 22.45 -20.38
CA LEU A 44 10.82 21.84 -19.76
C LEU A 44 12.04 22.77 -19.72
N THR A 45 12.22 23.62 -20.73
CA THR A 45 13.27 24.64 -20.76
C THR A 45 12.94 25.90 -19.99
N GLY A 46 11.69 26.04 -19.52
CA GLY A 46 11.20 27.24 -18.79
C GLY A 46 10.87 28.44 -19.69
N GLU A 47 10.85 28.26 -21.01
CA GLU A 47 10.51 29.29 -21.99
C GLU A 47 8.97 29.52 -22.06
N VAL A 48 8.20 28.46 -21.87
CA VAL A 48 6.72 28.52 -21.82
C VAL A 48 6.27 28.41 -20.37
N LYS A 49 5.70 29.49 -19.82
CA LYS A 49 5.26 29.56 -18.40
C LYS A 49 3.75 29.49 -18.24
N ASP A 50 3.01 29.70 -19.31
CA ASP A 50 1.54 29.82 -19.28
C ASP A 50 0.81 28.48 -19.51
N VAL A 51 1.56 27.42 -19.78
CA VAL A 51 1.02 26.07 -19.97
C VAL A 51 1.63 25.14 -18.92
N LEU A 52 0.81 24.69 -18.00
CA LEU A 52 1.20 23.64 -17.04
C LEU A 52 0.81 22.29 -17.63
N LEU A 53 1.79 21.53 -18.09
CA LEU A 53 1.59 20.16 -18.51
C LEU A 53 1.90 19.25 -17.32
N LEU A 54 0.87 18.61 -16.81
CA LEU A 54 0.99 17.65 -15.69
C LEU A 54 0.79 16.25 -16.26
N ASP A 55 1.79 15.42 -16.09
CA ASP A 55 1.66 13.98 -16.30
C ASP A 55 1.23 13.30 -15.00
N VAL A 56 0.57 12.16 -15.09
CA VAL A 56 0.05 11.43 -13.94
C VAL A 56 0.37 9.94 -14.02
N THR A 57 0.47 9.30 -12.86
CA THR A 57 0.59 7.83 -12.80
C THR A 57 -0.70 7.18 -13.30
N PRO A 58 -0.66 6.26 -14.28
CA PRO A 58 -1.87 5.64 -14.82
C PRO A 58 -2.53 4.65 -13.85
N LEU A 59 -1.74 4.02 -12.98
CA LEU A 59 -2.14 3.04 -11.98
C LEU A 59 -1.41 3.30 -10.66
N SER A 60 -2.00 2.83 -9.57
CA SER A 60 -1.37 2.88 -8.25
C SER A 60 -0.09 2.05 -8.20
N LEU A 61 0.87 2.52 -7.40
CA LEU A 61 2.16 1.90 -7.15
C LEU A 61 2.31 1.60 -5.66
N GLY A 62 2.80 0.44 -5.33
CA GLY A 62 2.96 0.00 -3.95
C GLY A 62 3.91 -1.18 -3.81
N ILE A 63 3.95 -1.72 -2.61
CA ILE A 63 4.73 -2.92 -2.29
C ILE A 63 3.83 -4.01 -1.72
N GLU A 64 4.29 -5.25 -1.88
CA GLU A 64 3.71 -6.38 -1.18
C GLU A 64 4.07 -6.33 0.31
N THR A 65 3.07 -6.49 1.17
CA THR A 65 3.20 -6.52 2.62
C THR A 65 2.65 -7.81 3.21
N LEU A 66 2.64 -7.93 4.53
CA LEU A 66 2.22 -9.14 5.25
C LEU A 66 0.84 -9.65 4.77
N GLY A 67 0.78 -10.96 4.48
CA GLY A 67 -0.43 -11.58 3.95
C GLY A 67 -0.62 -11.42 2.44
N GLY A 68 0.37 -10.91 1.69
CA GLY A 68 0.31 -10.70 0.25
C GLY A 68 -0.56 -9.50 -0.15
N VAL A 69 -0.81 -8.58 0.77
CA VAL A 69 -1.56 -7.34 0.52
C VAL A 69 -0.67 -6.34 -0.23
N MET A 70 -1.22 -5.66 -1.23
CA MET A 70 -0.57 -4.52 -1.85
C MET A 70 -0.85 -3.25 -1.05
N THR A 71 0.19 -2.74 -0.38
CA THR A 71 0.13 -1.43 0.27
C THR A 71 0.54 -0.37 -0.72
N LYS A 72 -0.39 0.52 -1.06
CA LYS A 72 -0.19 1.60 -2.03
C LYS A 72 0.57 2.74 -1.38
N LEU A 73 1.66 3.19 -2.02
CA LEU A 73 2.40 4.40 -1.64
C LEU A 73 2.03 5.59 -2.53
N ILE A 74 1.80 5.33 -3.83
CA ILE A 74 1.38 6.34 -4.80
C ILE A 74 0.08 5.85 -5.43
N GLU A 75 -0.99 6.63 -5.28
CA GLU A 75 -2.29 6.33 -5.89
C GLU A 75 -2.30 6.64 -7.39
N ALA A 76 -3.19 5.97 -8.13
CA ALA A 76 -3.45 6.30 -9.54
C ALA A 76 -3.82 7.77 -9.70
N ASN A 77 -3.50 8.34 -10.86
CA ASN A 77 -3.71 9.74 -11.20
C ASN A 77 -2.96 10.75 -10.30
N THR A 78 -1.92 10.31 -9.59
CA THR A 78 -1.01 11.22 -8.89
C THR A 78 -0.13 11.93 -9.90
N THR A 79 -0.07 13.27 -9.80
CA THR A 79 0.79 14.12 -10.64
C THR A 79 2.27 13.80 -10.41
N ILE A 80 3.04 13.74 -11.48
CA ILE A 80 4.50 13.57 -11.43
C ILE A 80 5.21 14.87 -11.84
N PRO A 81 6.43 15.16 -11.30
CA PRO A 81 7.20 14.31 -10.39
C PRO A 81 6.59 14.22 -8.99
N THR A 82 6.80 13.08 -8.31
CA THR A 82 6.28 12.88 -6.96
C THR A 82 7.21 11.96 -6.15
N ARG A 83 7.23 12.18 -4.82
CA ARG A 83 7.98 11.36 -3.88
C ARG A 83 7.11 11.02 -2.68
N LYS A 84 7.09 9.74 -2.30
CA LYS A 84 6.37 9.22 -1.14
C LYS A 84 7.24 8.24 -0.39
N SER A 85 7.19 8.29 0.94
CA SER A 85 7.93 7.38 1.82
C SER A 85 7.00 6.86 2.91
N GLU A 86 7.17 5.59 3.25
CA GLU A 86 6.44 4.94 4.33
C GLU A 86 7.36 3.98 5.09
N VAL A 87 7.12 3.81 6.39
CA VAL A 87 7.95 2.97 7.26
C VAL A 87 7.25 1.65 7.49
N PHE A 88 7.95 0.58 7.16
CA PHE A 88 7.54 -0.80 7.36
C PHE A 88 8.43 -1.48 8.39
N SER A 89 8.09 -2.72 8.74
CA SER A 89 8.88 -3.51 9.67
C SER A 89 8.99 -4.97 9.21
N THR A 90 9.80 -5.76 9.95
CA THR A 90 9.93 -7.19 9.71
C THR A 90 8.68 -7.96 10.14
N ALA A 91 8.34 -9.01 9.40
CA ALA A 91 7.21 -9.89 9.67
C ALA A 91 7.55 -11.04 10.62
N ALA A 92 8.83 -11.39 10.76
CA ALA A 92 9.32 -12.47 11.61
C ALA A 92 10.44 -11.99 12.54
N ASP A 93 10.61 -12.72 13.67
CA ASP A 93 11.70 -12.48 14.62
C ASP A 93 13.06 -12.81 13.97
N ASN A 94 14.06 -11.97 14.28
CA ASN A 94 15.44 -12.14 13.81
C ASN A 94 15.58 -12.25 12.29
N GLN A 95 14.69 -11.60 11.54
CA GLN A 95 14.70 -11.59 10.08
C GLN A 95 15.87 -10.76 9.56
N PRO A 96 16.90 -11.39 8.90
CA PRO A 96 18.13 -10.69 8.51
C PRO A 96 18.01 -9.90 7.22
N SER A 97 16.94 -10.14 6.45
CA SER A 97 16.67 -9.48 5.17
C SER A 97 15.17 -9.33 4.93
N VAL A 98 14.80 -8.34 4.11
CA VAL A 98 13.43 -8.18 3.61
C VAL A 98 13.45 -8.12 2.09
N GLU A 99 12.51 -8.81 1.47
CA GLU A 99 12.24 -8.68 0.04
C GLU A 99 11.23 -7.55 -0.19
N ILE A 100 11.56 -6.65 -1.10
CA ILE A 100 10.67 -5.59 -1.56
C ILE A 100 10.17 -5.97 -2.96
N ASN A 101 8.92 -6.36 -3.06
CA ASN A 101 8.23 -6.62 -4.32
C ASN A 101 7.40 -5.39 -4.68
N VAL A 102 7.83 -4.68 -5.73
CA VAL A 102 7.18 -3.46 -6.24
C VAL A 102 6.07 -3.85 -7.19
N CYS A 103 4.85 -3.43 -6.90
CA CYS A 103 3.66 -3.77 -7.64
C CYS A 103 2.97 -2.54 -8.22
N GLN A 104 2.33 -2.73 -9.38
CA GLN A 104 1.52 -1.74 -10.07
C GLN A 104 0.15 -2.30 -10.37
N GLY A 105 -0.91 -1.57 -9.99
CA GLY A 105 -2.30 -1.96 -10.24
C GLY A 105 -3.26 -1.45 -9.17
N GLU A 106 -4.53 -1.87 -9.28
CA GLU A 106 -5.60 -1.38 -8.42
C GLU A 106 -6.17 -2.43 -7.47
N ARG A 107 -5.78 -3.70 -7.63
CA ARG A 107 -6.32 -4.77 -6.78
C ARG A 107 -5.62 -4.81 -5.42
N PRO A 108 -6.32 -5.23 -4.34
CA PRO A 108 -5.77 -5.21 -2.99
C PRO A 108 -4.67 -6.23 -2.73
N LEU A 109 -4.59 -7.31 -3.54
CA LEU A 109 -3.58 -8.35 -3.36
C LEU A 109 -2.44 -8.20 -4.38
N ALA A 110 -1.19 -8.32 -3.92
CA ALA A 110 -0.01 -8.18 -4.76
C ALA A 110 0.02 -9.16 -5.93
N ARG A 111 -0.45 -10.41 -5.72
CA ARG A 111 -0.54 -11.46 -6.74
C ARG A 111 -1.45 -11.13 -7.91
N ASP A 112 -2.43 -10.24 -7.70
CA ASP A 112 -3.42 -9.84 -8.70
C ASP A 112 -3.02 -8.55 -9.43
N ASN A 113 -1.85 -7.99 -9.10
CA ASN A 113 -1.25 -6.82 -9.71
C ASN A 113 0.02 -7.20 -10.47
N LYS A 114 0.54 -6.28 -11.28
CA LYS A 114 1.78 -6.48 -12.00
C LYS A 114 2.98 -6.21 -11.09
N SER A 115 3.84 -7.23 -10.85
CA SER A 115 5.15 -6.99 -10.26
C SER A 115 6.07 -6.33 -11.28
N ILE A 116 6.58 -5.15 -10.98
CA ILE A 116 7.42 -4.34 -11.86
C ILE A 116 8.88 -4.29 -11.42
N GLY A 117 9.18 -4.77 -10.22
CA GLY A 117 10.55 -4.86 -9.72
C GLY A 117 10.61 -5.60 -8.39
N ARG A 118 11.75 -6.22 -8.13
CA ARG A 118 11.99 -6.97 -6.89
C ARG A 118 13.44 -6.83 -6.47
N PHE A 119 13.67 -6.56 -5.19
CA PHE A 119 15.02 -6.47 -4.62
C PHE A 119 15.01 -6.80 -3.13
N HIS A 120 16.19 -7.05 -2.56
CA HIS A 120 16.35 -7.41 -1.16
C HIS A 120 17.15 -6.34 -0.42
N LEU A 121 16.74 -6.03 0.79
CA LEU A 121 17.54 -5.28 1.75
C LEU A 121 18.07 -6.27 2.78
N ASP A 122 19.38 -6.47 2.76
CA ASP A 122 20.09 -7.43 3.60
C ASP A 122 20.79 -6.75 4.78
N GLY A 123 21.10 -7.58 5.80
CA GLY A 123 21.92 -7.16 6.94
C GLY A 123 21.16 -6.31 7.94
N ILE A 124 19.89 -6.60 8.12
CA ILE A 124 19.06 -6.11 9.20
C ILE A 124 19.51 -6.80 10.50
N PRO A 125 19.80 -6.06 11.59
CA PRO A 125 20.19 -6.67 12.85
C PRO A 125 19.10 -7.59 13.41
N ALA A 126 19.52 -8.66 14.07
CA ALA A 126 18.59 -9.56 14.75
C ALA A 126 17.80 -8.79 15.83
N ALA A 127 16.49 -8.77 15.67
CA ALA A 127 15.55 -8.09 16.56
C ALA A 127 14.19 -8.79 16.51
N PRO A 128 13.34 -8.61 17.53
CA PRO A 128 11.95 -9.04 17.45
C PRO A 128 11.22 -8.40 16.25
N ARG A 129 10.27 -9.12 15.67
CA ARG A 129 9.42 -8.59 14.60
C ARG A 129 8.76 -7.29 15.03
N GLY A 130 8.58 -6.39 14.10
CA GLY A 130 7.99 -5.07 14.37
C GLY A 130 8.96 -4.04 14.94
N VAL A 131 10.18 -4.42 15.35
CA VAL A 131 11.19 -3.49 15.90
C VAL A 131 12.02 -2.81 14.81
N PRO A 132 12.56 -3.51 13.80
CA PRO A 132 13.29 -2.87 12.71
C PRO A 132 12.39 -1.89 11.95
N GLN A 133 12.94 -0.72 11.62
CA GLN A 133 12.23 0.31 10.85
C GLN A 133 12.84 0.44 9.47
N ILE A 134 12.08 0.01 8.46
CA ILE A 134 12.50 0.01 7.06
C ILE A 134 11.71 1.07 6.32
N GLU A 135 12.35 2.17 5.98
CA GLU A 135 11.75 3.24 5.19
C GLU A 135 11.83 2.87 3.71
N VAL A 136 10.67 2.71 3.08
CA VAL A 136 10.55 2.50 1.64
C VAL A 136 10.13 3.82 1.00
N THR A 137 10.92 4.27 0.02
CA THR A 137 10.69 5.52 -0.70
C THR A 137 10.47 5.23 -2.18
N PHE A 138 9.39 5.77 -2.72
CA PHE A 138 9.08 5.83 -4.14
C PHE A 138 9.33 7.24 -4.63
N ASP A 139 10.15 7.40 -5.65
CA ASP A 139 10.54 8.68 -6.24
C ASP A 139 10.39 8.59 -7.76
N ILE A 140 9.38 9.28 -8.30
CA ILE A 140 9.10 9.34 -9.73
C ILE A 140 9.54 10.70 -10.24
N ASP A 141 10.46 10.70 -11.19
CA ASP A 141 10.93 11.92 -11.84
C ASP A 141 9.94 12.45 -12.91
N ALA A 142 10.26 13.61 -13.49
CA ALA A 142 9.46 14.23 -14.54
C ALA A 142 9.38 13.42 -15.85
N ASN A 143 10.24 12.42 -16.02
CA ASN A 143 10.25 11.53 -17.18
C ASN A 143 9.46 10.23 -16.89
N GLY A 144 8.85 10.10 -15.71
CA GLY A 144 8.13 8.90 -15.29
C GLY A 144 9.03 7.76 -14.81
N ILE A 145 10.33 8.00 -14.60
CA ILE A 145 11.25 6.99 -14.09
C ILE A 145 11.02 6.83 -12.59
N LEU A 146 10.69 5.62 -12.16
CA LEU A 146 10.47 5.26 -10.77
C LEU A 146 11.78 4.73 -10.15
N ASN A 147 12.24 5.40 -9.11
CA ASN A 147 13.28 4.90 -8.22
C ASN A 147 12.64 4.44 -6.92
N VAL A 148 12.88 3.19 -6.54
CA VAL A 148 12.42 2.65 -5.26
C VAL A 148 13.63 2.35 -4.40
N SER A 149 13.66 2.88 -3.19
CA SER A 149 14.70 2.57 -2.20
C SER A 149 14.09 2.02 -0.92
N ALA A 150 14.81 1.11 -0.27
CA ALA A 150 14.50 0.60 1.05
C ALA A 150 15.72 0.85 1.95
N LYS A 151 15.50 1.51 3.09
CA LYS A 151 16.54 1.89 4.03
C LYS A 151 16.19 1.41 5.44
N ASP A 152 17.07 0.64 6.04
CA ASP A 152 16.99 0.36 7.48
C ASP A 152 17.43 1.60 8.27
N LYS A 153 16.51 2.17 9.04
CA LYS A 153 16.77 3.39 9.85
C LYS A 153 17.74 3.14 10.99
N GLY A 154 17.85 1.90 11.46
CA GLY A 154 18.75 1.52 12.55
C GLY A 154 20.21 1.46 12.12
N THR A 155 20.51 0.84 10.97
CA THR A 155 21.87 0.67 10.46
C THR A 155 22.28 1.67 9.40
N GLY A 156 21.29 2.35 8.79
CA GLY A 156 21.51 3.22 7.64
C GLY A 156 21.74 2.49 6.32
N LYS A 157 21.72 1.15 6.30
CA LYS A 157 21.86 0.37 5.07
C LYS A 157 20.70 0.65 4.13
N GLU A 158 21.00 0.83 2.86
CA GLU A 158 20.04 1.16 1.82
C GLU A 158 20.29 0.29 0.58
N GLN A 159 19.20 -0.14 -0.04
CA GLN A 159 19.18 -0.75 -1.38
C GLN A 159 18.15 -0.04 -2.23
N LYS A 160 18.40 0.02 -3.53
CA LYS A 160 17.53 0.70 -4.48
C LYS A 160 17.47 -0.02 -5.81
N ILE A 161 16.32 0.13 -6.46
CA ILE A 161 16.07 -0.29 -7.84
C ILE A 161 15.55 0.89 -8.64
N ARG A 162 15.98 0.97 -9.90
CA ARG A 162 15.45 1.89 -10.89
C ARG A 162 14.56 1.11 -11.85
N ILE A 163 13.34 1.59 -12.03
CA ILE A 163 12.33 1.00 -12.90
C ILE A 163 12.00 2.04 -13.97
N GLU A 164 12.29 1.71 -15.24
CA GLU A 164 12.01 2.61 -16.34
C GLU A 164 10.53 2.56 -16.72
N ALA A 165 9.96 3.72 -17.06
CA ALA A 165 8.56 3.82 -17.49
C ALA A 165 8.25 2.96 -18.72
N SER A 166 9.27 2.66 -19.54
CA SER A 166 9.17 1.79 -20.71
C SER A 166 9.03 0.28 -20.43
N SER A 167 9.11 -0.15 -19.17
CA SER A 167 8.66 -1.50 -18.77
C SER A 167 7.14 -1.64 -18.92
N GLY A 168 6.58 -0.77 -19.67
CA GLY A 168 5.30 -0.23 -19.91
C GLY A 168 4.19 -1.20 -20.13
N LEU A 169 3.11 -0.93 -19.42
CA LEU A 169 1.77 -1.36 -19.77
C LEU A 169 1.30 -0.56 -21.00
N THR A 170 0.73 -1.26 -21.97
CA THR A 170 -0.01 -0.61 -23.04
C THR A 170 -1.30 0.01 -22.47
N GLU A 171 -1.87 1.00 -23.16
CA GLU A 171 -3.16 1.59 -22.79
C GLU A 171 -4.27 0.53 -22.61
N GLN A 172 -4.25 -0.50 -23.48
CA GLN A 172 -5.18 -1.62 -23.38
C GLN A 172 -4.98 -2.46 -22.11
N GLU A 173 -3.75 -2.68 -21.70
CA GLU A 173 -3.45 -3.39 -20.44
C GLU A 173 -3.85 -2.57 -19.22
N ILE A 174 -3.61 -1.27 -19.23
CA ILE A 174 -4.04 -0.35 -18.17
C ILE A 174 -5.57 -0.40 -18.02
N GLN A 175 -6.29 -0.29 -19.14
CA GLN A 175 -7.74 -0.34 -19.12
C GLN A 175 -8.25 -1.69 -18.63
N ARG A 176 -7.67 -2.79 -19.11
CA ARG A 176 -7.99 -4.13 -18.63
C ARG A 176 -7.80 -4.28 -17.12
N MET A 177 -6.66 -3.82 -16.58
CA MET A 177 -6.40 -3.90 -15.13
C MET A 177 -7.39 -3.09 -14.31
N ARG A 178 -7.84 -1.94 -14.80
CA ARG A 178 -8.89 -1.13 -14.17
C ARG A 178 -10.26 -1.83 -14.20
N ASP A 179 -10.59 -2.44 -15.32
CA ASP A 179 -11.87 -3.15 -15.49
C ASP A 179 -11.91 -4.44 -14.63
N GLU A 180 -10.80 -5.19 -14.58
CA GLU A 180 -10.63 -6.35 -13.71
C GLU A 180 -10.75 -5.97 -12.22
N ALA A 181 -10.16 -4.84 -11.80
CA ALA A 181 -10.27 -4.35 -10.43
C ALA A 181 -11.73 -4.02 -10.08
N LYS A 182 -12.47 -3.34 -10.96
CA LYS A 182 -13.89 -3.06 -10.76
C LYS A 182 -14.75 -4.32 -10.74
N ALA A 183 -14.50 -5.26 -11.64
CA ALA A 183 -15.26 -6.50 -11.73
C ALA A 183 -15.09 -7.40 -10.49
N ASN A 184 -13.94 -7.32 -9.83
CA ASN A 184 -13.62 -8.13 -8.66
C ASN A 184 -13.76 -7.38 -7.32
N GLU A 185 -14.16 -6.11 -7.32
CA GLU A 185 -14.14 -5.21 -6.16
C GLU A 185 -14.77 -5.81 -4.90
N ALA A 186 -15.95 -6.42 -5.02
CA ALA A 186 -16.65 -7.02 -3.88
C ALA A 186 -15.89 -8.23 -3.30
N LYS A 187 -15.41 -9.11 -4.17
CA LYS A 187 -14.63 -10.30 -3.79
C LYS A 187 -13.28 -9.92 -3.19
N ASP A 188 -12.63 -8.96 -3.80
CA ASP A 188 -11.33 -8.47 -3.37
C ASP A 188 -11.40 -7.76 -2.01
N LYS A 189 -12.49 -7.05 -1.75
CA LYS A 189 -12.77 -6.43 -0.47
C LYS A 189 -12.93 -7.47 0.62
N GLU A 190 -13.73 -8.52 0.38
CA GLU A 190 -13.94 -9.62 1.32
C GLU A 190 -12.63 -10.35 1.63
N GLU A 191 -11.84 -10.67 0.59
CA GLU A 191 -10.54 -11.34 0.75
C GLU A 191 -9.55 -10.47 1.54
N LYS A 192 -9.50 -9.18 1.25
CA LYS A 192 -8.66 -8.23 2.00
C LYS A 192 -9.09 -8.14 3.46
N GLU A 193 -10.37 -7.97 3.74
CA GLU A 193 -10.88 -7.93 5.11
C GLU A 193 -10.54 -9.21 5.89
N ARG A 194 -10.63 -10.37 5.23
CA ARG A 194 -10.20 -11.64 5.80
C ARG A 194 -8.72 -11.64 6.16
N ILE A 195 -7.85 -11.21 5.26
CA ILE A 195 -6.40 -11.15 5.49
C ILE A 195 -6.07 -10.12 6.59
N ASP A 196 -6.70 -8.96 6.56
CA ASP A 196 -6.50 -7.90 7.56
C ASP A 196 -6.85 -8.40 8.98
N LYS A 197 -7.93 -9.18 9.13
CA LYS A 197 -8.30 -9.82 10.39
C LYS A 197 -7.29 -10.86 10.86
N ILE A 198 -6.79 -11.69 9.96
CA ILE A 198 -5.74 -12.68 10.27
C ILE A 198 -4.45 -11.97 10.72
N ASN A 199 -4.03 -10.92 10.02
CA ASN A 199 -2.85 -10.13 10.37
C ASN A 199 -3.04 -9.40 11.71
N ALA A 200 -4.24 -8.87 11.98
CA ALA A 200 -4.57 -8.26 13.26
C ALA A 200 -4.52 -9.26 14.41
N ALA A 201 -5.02 -10.50 14.20
CA ALA A 201 -4.92 -11.57 15.19
C ALA A 201 -3.47 -11.92 15.50
N ASP A 202 -2.60 -12.04 14.49
CA ASP A 202 -1.18 -12.30 14.66
C ASP A 202 -0.47 -11.20 15.47
N SER A 203 -0.79 -9.93 15.16
CA SER A 203 -0.26 -8.79 15.89
C SER A 203 -0.71 -8.77 17.36
N ASN A 204 -1.98 -9.10 17.64
CA ASN A 204 -2.50 -9.20 19.01
C ASN A 204 -1.90 -10.37 19.79
N ILE A 205 -1.68 -11.53 19.15
CA ILE A 205 -0.98 -12.67 19.76
C ILE A 205 0.41 -12.22 20.21
N PHE A 206 1.18 -11.60 19.31
CA PHE A 206 2.53 -11.17 19.62
C PHE A 206 2.58 -10.11 20.75
N ALA A 207 1.70 -9.10 20.66
CA ALA A 207 1.61 -8.07 21.68
C ALA A 207 1.26 -8.65 23.07
N THR A 208 0.30 -9.58 23.11
CA THR A 208 -0.13 -10.26 24.33
C THR A 208 0.98 -11.11 24.92
N GLU A 209 1.70 -11.89 24.10
CA GLU A 209 2.85 -12.70 24.56
C GLU A 209 3.95 -11.83 25.16
N LYS A 210 4.26 -10.70 24.50
CA LYS A 210 5.22 -9.74 25.00
C LYS A 210 4.79 -9.14 26.34
N GLN A 211 3.54 -8.72 26.45
CA GLN A 211 2.99 -8.15 27.67
C GLN A 211 2.96 -9.18 28.82
N LEU A 212 2.61 -10.43 28.55
CA LEU A 212 2.65 -11.50 29.56
C LEU A 212 4.08 -11.79 30.04
N LYS A 213 5.08 -11.71 29.18
CA LYS A 213 6.49 -11.84 29.60
C LYS A 213 6.96 -10.67 30.46
N GLU A 214 6.52 -9.47 30.16
CA GLU A 214 6.99 -8.25 30.81
C GLU A 214 6.23 -7.97 32.13
N TYR A 215 4.94 -8.24 32.15
CA TYR A 215 4.06 -7.89 33.28
C TYR A 215 3.33 -9.08 33.92
N GLY A 216 3.48 -10.29 33.40
CA GLY A 216 2.72 -11.45 33.84
C GLY A 216 2.92 -11.83 35.31
N ASP A 217 4.07 -11.50 35.91
CA ASP A 217 4.35 -11.72 37.34
C ASP A 217 3.70 -10.67 38.27
N LYS A 218 3.23 -9.55 37.68
CA LYS A 218 2.53 -8.49 38.39
C LYS A 218 1.02 -8.64 38.34
N LEU A 219 0.53 -9.59 37.52
CA LEU A 219 -0.91 -9.85 37.37
C LEU A 219 -1.40 -10.83 38.46
N PRO A 220 -2.61 -10.68 38.99
CA PRO A 220 -3.28 -11.72 39.77
C PRO A 220 -3.34 -13.04 39.00
N ALA A 221 -3.12 -14.17 39.67
CA ALA A 221 -3.00 -15.48 39.04
C ALA A 221 -4.27 -15.87 38.21
N ASP A 222 -5.45 -15.53 38.70
CA ASP A 222 -6.71 -15.76 38.02
C ASP A 222 -6.84 -14.95 36.73
N LYS A 223 -6.40 -13.71 36.71
CA LYS A 223 -6.40 -12.82 35.53
C LYS A 223 -5.39 -13.26 34.49
N LYS A 224 -4.18 -13.64 34.96
CA LYS A 224 -3.16 -14.19 34.08
C LYS A 224 -3.67 -15.46 33.36
N ALA A 225 -4.28 -16.39 34.11
CA ALA A 225 -4.85 -17.62 33.56
C ALA A 225 -5.99 -17.33 32.53
N ALA A 226 -6.83 -16.32 32.81
CA ALA A 226 -7.89 -15.92 31.87
C ALA A 226 -7.30 -15.38 30.56
N ILE A 227 -6.27 -14.53 30.62
CA ILE A 227 -5.57 -13.99 29.44
C ILE A 227 -4.87 -15.12 28.67
N GLU A 228 -4.18 -16.03 29.34
CA GLU A 228 -3.50 -17.16 28.71
C GLU A 228 -4.49 -18.10 28.00
N THR A 229 -5.66 -18.34 28.60
CA THR A 229 -6.74 -19.14 28.00
C THR A 229 -7.29 -18.47 26.74
N ALA A 230 -7.61 -17.16 26.79
CA ALA A 230 -8.09 -16.42 25.64
C ALA A 230 -7.04 -16.33 24.53
N LEU A 231 -5.75 -16.15 24.89
CA LEU A 231 -4.63 -16.18 23.95
C LEU A 231 -4.52 -17.55 23.26
N GLY A 232 -4.69 -18.65 23.99
CA GLY A 232 -4.70 -20.00 23.45
C GLY A 232 -5.77 -20.21 22.37
N LYS A 233 -7.01 -19.74 22.65
CA LYS A 233 -8.11 -19.75 21.67
C LYS A 233 -7.80 -18.92 20.43
N LEU A 234 -7.22 -17.72 20.61
CA LEU A 234 -6.86 -16.85 19.49
C LEU A 234 -5.76 -17.48 18.61
N LYS A 235 -4.75 -18.12 19.21
CA LYS A 235 -3.72 -18.86 18.45
C LYS A 235 -4.32 -20.02 17.64
N GLU A 236 -5.25 -20.76 18.19
CA GLU A 236 -5.92 -21.86 17.50
C GLU A 236 -6.77 -21.35 16.33
N ALA A 237 -7.58 -20.31 16.56
CA ALA A 237 -8.38 -19.65 15.53
C ALA A 237 -7.50 -19.09 14.40
N HIS A 238 -6.39 -18.44 14.75
CA HIS A 238 -5.41 -17.91 13.79
C HIS A 238 -4.76 -19.04 12.97
N LYS A 239 -4.34 -20.13 13.61
CA LYS A 239 -3.73 -21.29 12.91
C LYS A 239 -4.68 -21.88 11.87
N ASN A 240 -5.97 -21.91 12.17
CA ASN A 240 -7.03 -22.43 11.28
C ASN A 240 -7.54 -21.39 10.28
N ALA A 241 -7.06 -20.13 10.36
CA ALA A 241 -7.54 -18.99 9.57
C ALA A 241 -9.08 -18.82 9.62
N ASP A 242 -9.70 -19.16 10.77
CA ASP A 242 -11.13 -19.04 11.02
C ASP A 242 -11.45 -17.63 11.52
N VAL A 243 -11.94 -16.79 10.63
CA VAL A 243 -12.22 -15.38 10.90
C VAL A 243 -13.30 -15.19 11.98
N ALA A 244 -14.34 -16.01 12.00
CA ALA A 244 -15.40 -15.91 13.00
C ALA A 244 -14.89 -16.28 14.40
N ALA A 245 -14.07 -17.32 14.49
CA ALA A 245 -13.40 -17.70 15.73
C ALA A 245 -12.35 -16.65 16.17
N ILE A 246 -11.65 -16.01 15.23
CA ILE A 246 -10.72 -14.90 15.51
C ILE A 246 -11.48 -13.73 16.14
N ASP A 247 -12.58 -13.27 15.54
CA ASP A 247 -13.37 -12.14 16.08
C ASP A 247 -13.85 -12.42 17.51
N THR A 248 -14.33 -13.65 17.77
CA THR A 248 -14.79 -14.08 19.10
C THR A 248 -13.62 -14.11 20.10
N ALA A 249 -12.51 -14.74 19.73
CA ALA A 249 -11.33 -14.87 20.60
C ALA A 249 -10.66 -13.52 20.90
N LEU A 250 -10.65 -12.58 19.95
CA LEU A 250 -10.19 -11.21 20.17
C LEU A 250 -11.07 -10.46 21.17
N ALA A 251 -12.39 -10.62 21.08
CA ALA A 251 -13.30 -10.01 22.06
C ALA A 251 -13.09 -10.57 23.48
N GLU A 252 -12.90 -11.89 23.62
CA GLU A 252 -12.59 -12.55 24.90
C GLU A 252 -11.23 -12.07 25.45
N LEU A 253 -10.20 -11.96 24.61
CA LEU A 253 -8.88 -11.48 25.00
C LEU A 253 -8.93 -10.03 25.49
N ASN A 254 -9.64 -9.15 24.78
CA ASN A 254 -9.82 -7.77 25.17
C ASN A 254 -10.56 -7.65 26.50
N ALA A 255 -11.62 -8.44 26.72
CA ALA A 255 -12.35 -8.46 27.98
C ALA A 255 -11.46 -8.93 29.16
N ALA A 256 -10.62 -9.96 28.94
CA ALA A 256 -9.66 -10.42 29.94
C ALA A 256 -8.63 -9.36 30.31
N TRP A 257 -8.10 -8.63 29.33
CA TRP A 257 -7.19 -7.50 29.58
C TRP A 257 -7.85 -6.33 30.29
N GLN A 258 -9.09 -5.99 29.95
CA GLN A 258 -9.84 -4.94 30.67
C GLN A 258 -10.03 -5.29 32.13
N ALA A 259 -10.43 -6.55 32.44
CA ALA A 259 -10.60 -7.02 33.80
C ALA A 259 -9.28 -7.01 34.58
N ALA A 260 -8.15 -7.36 33.94
CA ALA A 260 -6.83 -7.30 34.57
C ALA A 260 -6.36 -5.85 34.84
N SER A 261 -6.62 -4.93 33.90
CA SER A 261 -6.22 -3.53 34.02
C SER A 261 -6.95 -2.82 35.18
N GLN A 262 -8.22 -3.12 35.40
CA GLN A 262 -8.98 -2.54 36.52
C GLN A 262 -8.36 -2.87 37.87
N ASP A 263 -7.89 -4.10 38.06
CA ASP A 263 -7.26 -4.52 39.31
C ASP A 263 -5.88 -3.88 39.51
N ILE A 264 -5.10 -3.69 38.45
CA ILE A 264 -3.81 -2.98 38.50
C ILE A 264 -4.01 -1.51 38.93
N TYR A 265 -4.99 -0.82 38.34
CA TYR A 265 -5.30 0.57 38.72
C TYR A 265 -5.83 0.66 40.14
N ALA A 266 -6.64 -0.28 40.62
CA ALA A 266 -7.11 -0.32 42.00
C ALA A 266 -5.94 -0.51 42.99
N CYS A 267 -4.98 -1.39 42.70
CA CYS A 267 -3.77 -1.58 43.51
C CYS A 267 -2.88 -0.32 43.57
N LEU A 268 -2.70 0.37 42.42
CA LEU A 268 -1.88 1.60 42.37
C LEU A 268 -2.48 2.74 43.19
N LEU A 269 -3.80 2.85 43.24
CA LEU A 269 -4.50 3.86 44.05
C LEU A 269 -4.40 3.58 45.58
N TYR A 270 -4.29 2.31 45.97
CA TYR A 270 -4.15 1.92 47.38
C TYR A 270 -2.71 1.97 47.92
N THR A 271 -1.70 2.05 47.04
CA THR A 271 -0.28 2.09 47.42
C THR A 271 0.36 3.46 47.36
N SER A 272 -0.39 4.53 47.06
CA SER A 272 0.10 5.91 47.24
C SER A 272 0.09 6.26 48.73
N PRO A 273 1.25 6.39 49.38
CA PRO A 273 1.28 6.87 50.76
C PRO A 273 0.82 8.33 50.80
N SER A 274 -0.07 8.60 51.77
CA SER A 274 -0.53 9.93 52.14
C SER A 274 0.62 10.81 52.59
#